data_a768f8e40c888327465edca436cea110
#
_entry.id   a768f8e40c888327465edca436cea110
#
_cell.length_a   1.000
_cell.length_b   1.000
_cell.length_c   1.000
_cell.angle_alpha   90.00
_cell.angle_beta   90.00
_cell.angle_gamma   90.00
#
_symmetry.space_group_name_H-M   'P 1'
#
loop_
_entity.id
_entity.type
_entity.pdbx_description
1 polymer ?
#
loop_
_entity_poly.entity_id
_entity_poly.type
_entity_poly.pdbx_seq_one_letter_code
_entity_poly.pdbx_strand_id
1 'polypeptide(L)'
;MVVDFAKVNVKEQPLLILQNMDDTPIGVLKYAFNVEADLCYNEVSTLSFELPGYVDGKQTPNYEKVVGMRIIDLKDYGRFLLVDPKTESDGVREVKSCTAYSLEYEFTFKKLVLSAGTYNLWNPIAPNDTIIGMILDLMPSWKIGQVDATLIDKYRTFDDSGDQNIYNFIKSDLQESYGCVFDFDTYNRLIYVRDIANEPETTPVLFSMDNLIKEVSVEEDTESIVTQLSVYGADNVDIRSVNPMGTTSLINLDYFMTHDYFSQDIINKYDDWKETFQSYQRSYFNLTVEEALKTAQLLTEQAAITTLEGELKSLENIQATTIQAIA
;
A
#
# COMPACT_ATOMS: atom_id res chain seq x y z
N MET A 1 11.02 -10.73 -4.48
CA MET A 1 12.27 -11.50 -4.76
C MET A 1 12.19 -12.82 -3.99
N VAL A 2 12.30 -13.97 -4.66
CA VAL A 2 12.37 -15.26 -3.97
C VAL A 2 13.84 -15.62 -3.85
N VAL A 3 14.37 -15.49 -2.63
CA VAL A 3 15.76 -15.92 -2.35
C VAL A 3 15.76 -17.45 -2.23
N ASP A 4 16.43 -18.13 -3.13
CA ASP A 4 16.63 -19.58 -3.06
C ASP A 4 17.77 -19.89 -2.07
N PHE A 5 17.43 -20.07 -0.81
CA PHE A 5 18.40 -20.38 0.26
C PHE A 5 19.21 -21.66 0.00
N ALA A 6 18.74 -22.57 -0.86
CA ALA A 6 19.51 -23.77 -1.24
C ALA A 6 20.71 -23.44 -2.13
N LYS A 7 20.70 -22.27 -2.79
CA LYS A 7 21.78 -21.80 -3.66
C LYS A 7 22.75 -20.82 -2.99
N VAL A 8 22.46 -20.39 -1.75
CA VAL A 8 23.36 -19.50 -1.02
C VAL A 8 24.59 -20.30 -0.58
N ASN A 9 25.63 -20.27 -1.38
CA ASN A 9 26.93 -20.81 -1.01
C ASN A 9 27.71 -19.76 -0.23
N VAL A 10 27.70 -19.86 1.08
CA VAL A 10 28.29 -18.90 2.05
C VAL A 10 29.81 -18.70 1.85
N LYS A 11 30.45 -19.52 0.98
CA LYS A 11 31.90 -19.48 0.74
C LYS A 11 32.31 -18.75 -0.55
N GLU A 12 31.38 -18.46 -1.44
CA GLU A 12 31.69 -17.70 -2.68
C GLU A 12 31.35 -16.23 -2.47
N GLN A 13 32.31 -15.36 -2.77
CA GLN A 13 32.03 -13.92 -2.77
C GLN A 13 31.01 -13.62 -3.88
N PRO A 14 29.97 -12.84 -3.59
CA PRO A 14 28.98 -12.47 -4.60
C PRO A 14 29.64 -11.67 -5.73
N LEU A 15 29.24 -11.97 -6.96
CA LEU A 15 29.76 -11.28 -8.14
C LEU A 15 29.09 -9.91 -8.29
N LEU A 16 29.88 -8.85 -8.22
CA LEU A 16 29.45 -7.47 -8.43
C LEU A 16 29.81 -7.03 -9.86
N ILE A 17 28.79 -6.67 -10.64
CA ILE A 17 28.96 -6.20 -12.02
C ILE A 17 28.56 -4.72 -12.06
N LEU A 18 29.50 -3.85 -12.41
CA LEU A 18 29.26 -2.43 -12.63
C LEU A 18 28.59 -2.25 -14.00
N GLN A 19 27.50 -1.49 -14.03
CA GLN A 19 26.73 -1.18 -15.23
C GLN A 19 26.44 0.33 -15.34
N ASN A 20 26.14 0.78 -16.54
CA ASN A 20 25.57 2.10 -16.80
C ASN A 20 24.09 2.15 -16.40
N MET A 21 23.50 3.35 -16.40
CA MET A 21 22.05 3.54 -16.15
C MET A 21 21.14 2.88 -17.22
N ASP A 22 21.68 2.59 -18.39
CA ASP A 22 21.02 1.88 -19.49
C ASP A 22 21.23 0.35 -19.45
N ASP A 23 21.68 -0.15 -18.29
CA ASP A 23 21.95 -1.55 -18.02
C ASP A 23 23.13 -2.15 -18.85
N THR A 24 23.88 -1.32 -19.60
CA THR A 24 25.05 -1.80 -20.33
C THR A 24 26.21 -2.09 -19.37
N PRO A 25 26.81 -3.33 -19.40
CA PRO A 25 27.85 -3.70 -18.48
C PRO A 25 29.16 -2.96 -18.76
N ILE A 26 29.79 -2.46 -17.69
CA ILE A 26 31.12 -1.81 -17.73
C ILE A 26 32.21 -2.83 -17.39
N GLY A 27 31.94 -3.69 -16.39
CA GLY A 27 32.87 -4.72 -15.98
C GLY A 27 32.64 -5.23 -14.56
N VAL A 28 33.38 -6.26 -14.19
CA VAL A 28 33.29 -6.90 -12.87
C VAL A 28 34.17 -6.18 -11.86
N LEU A 29 33.66 -5.99 -10.65
CA LEU A 29 34.39 -5.43 -9.50
C LEU A 29 35.08 -6.57 -8.72
N LYS A 30 36.05 -7.22 -9.34
CA LYS A 30 36.70 -8.45 -8.84
C LYS A 30 37.35 -8.29 -7.47
N TYR A 31 37.82 -7.09 -7.14
CA TYR A 31 38.55 -6.82 -5.90
C TYR A 31 37.69 -6.12 -4.85
N ALA A 32 36.38 -6.09 -5.03
CA ALA A 32 35.49 -5.63 -3.99
C ALA A 32 35.59 -6.56 -2.77
N PHE A 33 35.56 -5.96 -1.58
CA PHE A 33 35.62 -6.68 -0.31
C PHE A 33 34.66 -6.03 0.68
N ASN A 34 34.47 -6.63 1.85
CA ASN A 34 33.46 -6.22 2.85
C ASN A 34 32.09 -6.04 2.20
N VAL A 35 31.72 -6.99 1.33
CA VAL A 35 30.44 -6.95 0.63
C VAL A 35 29.34 -7.42 1.57
N GLU A 36 28.41 -6.52 1.88
CA GLU A 36 27.27 -6.77 2.74
C GLU A 36 26.00 -6.32 2.04
N ALA A 37 25.01 -7.20 1.98
CA ALA A 37 23.71 -6.89 1.41
C ALA A 37 22.63 -7.13 2.47
N ASP A 38 21.88 -6.10 2.78
CA ASP A 38 20.69 -6.16 3.63
C ASP A 38 19.46 -6.15 2.71
N LEU A 39 18.85 -7.33 2.57
CA LEU A 39 17.72 -7.54 1.68
C LEU A 39 16.41 -7.44 2.45
N CYS A 40 15.71 -6.35 2.24
CA CYS A 40 14.46 -6.04 2.91
C CYS A 40 13.25 -6.40 2.05
N TYR A 41 12.22 -6.97 2.67
CA TYR A 41 10.92 -7.12 2.02
C TYR A 41 10.09 -5.85 2.23
N ASN A 42 9.51 -5.36 1.16
CA ASN A 42 8.68 -4.15 1.16
C ASN A 42 9.40 -2.87 1.62
N GLU A 43 10.74 -2.84 1.55
CA GLU A 43 11.59 -1.67 1.81
C GLU A 43 12.76 -1.67 0.84
N VAL A 44 13.43 -0.53 0.73
CA VAL A 44 14.65 -0.43 -0.08
C VAL A 44 15.74 -1.28 0.55
N SER A 45 16.25 -2.24 -0.20
CA SER A 45 17.41 -3.04 0.19
C SER A 45 18.70 -2.23 0.03
N THR A 46 19.70 -2.53 0.86
CA THR A 46 21.00 -1.85 0.81
C THR A 46 22.12 -2.82 0.46
N LEU A 47 23.10 -2.31 -0.28
CA LEU A 47 24.33 -3.02 -0.61
C LEU A 47 25.50 -2.12 -0.28
N SER A 48 26.40 -2.57 0.59
CA SER A 48 27.65 -1.92 0.91
C SER A 48 28.84 -2.77 0.46
N PHE A 49 29.89 -2.13 -0.01
CA PHE A 49 31.13 -2.78 -0.36
C PHE A 49 32.28 -1.77 -0.39
N GLU A 50 33.50 -2.28 -0.30
CA GLU A 50 34.72 -1.51 -0.43
C GLU A 50 35.51 -1.95 -1.65
N LEU A 51 36.19 -0.98 -2.31
CA LEU A 51 37.03 -1.26 -3.47
C LEU A 51 38.39 -0.58 -3.29
N PRO A 52 39.52 -1.35 -3.27
CA PRO A 52 40.85 -0.75 -3.15
C PRO A 52 41.24 -0.04 -4.44
N GLY A 53 41.91 1.12 -4.34
CA GLY A 53 42.42 1.87 -5.49
C GLY A 53 43.50 1.12 -6.24
N TYR A 54 44.35 0.38 -5.52
CA TYR A 54 45.48 -0.37 -6.05
C TYR A 54 45.55 -1.76 -5.47
N VAL A 55 45.91 -2.74 -6.30
CA VAL A 55 46.19 -4.12 -5.92
C VAL A 55 47.48 -4.55 -6.59
N ASP A 56 48.44 -5.06 -5.83
CA ASP A 56 49.79 -5.46 -6.33
C ASP A 56 50.49 -4.34 -7.14
N GLY A 57 50.37 -3.10 -6.70
CA GLY A 57 50.99 -1.94 -7.33
C GLY A 57 50.33 -1.51 -8.66
N LYS A 58 49.22 -2.10 -9.04
CA LYS A 58 48.43 -1.75 -10.22
C LYS A 58 47.08 -1.17 -9.78
N GLN A 59 46.62 -0.16 -10.54
CA GLN A 59 45.28 0.39 -10.31
C GLN A 59 44.21 -0.71 -10.48
N THR A 60 43.28 -0.72 -9.56
CA THR A 60 42.17 -1.66 -9.61
C THR A 60 41.31 -1.45 -10.86
N PRO A 61 41.02 -2.51 -11.64
CA PRO A 61 40.18 -2.38 -12.81
C PRO A 61 38.82 -1.73 -12.49
N ASN A 62 38.40 -0.82 -13.32
CA ASN A 62 37.14 -0.06 -13.21
C ASN A 62 37.00 0.86 -11.98
N TYR A 63 38.04 1.03 -11.15
CA TYR A 63 38.02 1.86 -9.97
C TYR A 63 37.46 3.28 -10.24
N GLU A 64 38.01 3.96 -11.27
CA GLU A 64 37.58 5.31 -11.67
C GLU A 64 36.16 5.36 -12.23
N LYS A 65 35.64 4.22 -12.66
CA LYS A 65 34.27 4.13 -13.21
C LYS A 65 33.21 3.92 -12.12
N VAL A 66 33.62 3.58 -10.89
CA VAL A 66 32.73 3.47 -9.73
C VAL A 66 32.43 4.87 -9.22
N VAL A 67 31.37 5.47 -9.75
CA VAL A 67 30.88 6.81 -9.44
C VAL A 67 29.38 6.77 -9.18
N GLY A 68 28.84 7.78 -8.54
CA GLY A 68 27.40 7.88 -8.27
C GLY A 68 26.54 7.70 -9.52
N MET A 69 25.32 7.25 -9.35
CA MET A 69 24.37 6.98 -10.43
C MET A 69 24.82 5.86 -11.39
N ARG A 70 25.61 4.92 -10.91
CA ARG A 70 25.91 3.65 -11.60
C ARG A 70 25.07 2.54 -11.00
N ILE A 71 24.83 1.50 -11.80
CA ILE A 71 24.12 0.30 -11.33
C ILE A 71 25.15 -0.76 -10.95
N ILE A 72 24.95 -1.35 -9.80
CA ILE A 72 25.67 -2.56 -9.34
C ILE A 72 24.70 -3.73 -9.46
N ASP A 73 24.99 -4.62 -10.36
CA ASP A 73 24.28 -5.89 -10.47
C ASP A 73 24.94 -6.88 -9.50
N LEU A 74 24.25 -7.17 -8.42
CA LEU A 74 24.60 -8.21 -7.47
C LEU A 74 23.96 -9.51 -7.96
N LYS A 75 24.75 -10.32 -8.67
CA LYS A 75 24.27 -11.53 -9.35
C LYS A 75 23.42 -12.40 -8.41
N ASP A 76 22.24 -12.80 -8.88
CA ASP A 76 21.23 -13.61 -8.20
C ASP A 76 20.44 -12.90 -7.07
N TYR A 77 20.77 -11.65 -6.73
CA TYR A 77 20.12 -10.90 -5.65
C TYR A 77 19.37 -9.66 -6.12
N GLY A 78 19.82 -9.01 -7.19
CA GLY A 78 19.14 -7.81 -7.72
C GLY A 78 20.10 -6.75 -8.23
N ARG A 79 19.54 -5.66 -8.72
CA ARG A 79 20.28 -4.48 -9.15
C ARG A 79 20.13 -3.35 -8.15
N PHE A 80 21.23 -2.67 -7.91
CA PHE A 80 21.34 -1.61 -6.92
C PHE A 80 21.87 -0.34 -7.58
N LEU A 81 21.31 0.79 -7.24
CA LEU A 81 21.78 2.11 -7.65
C LEU A 81 22.86 2.61 -6.69
N LEU A 82 24.04 2.86 -7.18
CA LEU A 82 25.14 3.44 -6.40
C LEU A 82 24.87 4.92 -6.16
N VAL A 83 24.72 5.32 -4.89
CA VAL A 83 24.36 6.71 -4.55
C VAL A 83 25.59 7.48 -4.07
N ASP A 84 26.28 7.00 -3.05
CA ASP A 84 27.35 7.75 -2.38
C ASP A 84 28.67 6.95 -2.35
N PRO A 85 29.43 6.90 -3.43
CA PRO A 85 30.81 6.39 -3.39
C PRO A 85 31.73 7.41 -2.73
N LYS A 86 32.37 7.04 -1.62
CA LYS A 86 33.30 7.86 -0.86
C LYS A 86 34.73 7.32 -1.01
N THR A 87 35.64 8.15 -1.45
CA THR A 87 37.08 7.79 -1.53
C THR A 87 37.78 8.25 -0.26
N GLU A 88 38.50 7.34 0.39
CA GLU A 88 39.35 7.61 1.54
C GLU A 88 40.79 7.24 1.21
N SER A 89 41.74 8.10 1.59
CA SER A 89 43.17 7.85 1.38
C SER A 89 43.95 8.29 2.62
N ASP A 90 44.84 7.43 3.08
CA ASP A 90 45.83 7.76 4.13
C ASP A 90 47.21 8.18 3.57
N GLY A 91 47.30 8.38 2.25
CA GLY A 91 48.54 8.67 1.54
C GLY A 91 49.34 7.44 1.12
N VAL A 92 49.01 6.25 1.63
CA VAL A 92 49.62 4.96 1.27
C VAL A 92 48.57 4.04 0.62
N ARG A 93 47.38 4.05 1.14
CA ARG A 93 46.27 3.25 0.66
C ARG A 93 45.11 4.15 0.28
N GLU A 94 44.46 3.77 -0.79
CA GLU A 94 43.25 4.41 -1.25
C GLU A 94 42.13 3.34 -1.34
N VAL A 95 41.01 3.62 -0.72
CA VAL A 95 39.84 2.73 -0.70
C VAL A 95 38.61 3.55 -1.02
N LYS A 96 37.75 3.01 -1.85
CA LYS A 96 36.44 3.57 -2.15
C LYS A 96 35.36 2.78 -1.40
N SER A 97 34.73 3.40 -0.43
CA SER A 97 33.57 2.85 0.28
C SER A 97 32.31 3.21 -0.49
N CYS A 98 31.49 2.23 -0.77
CA CYS A 98 30.33 2.34 -1.64
C CYS A 98 29.07 1.90 -0.92
N THR A 99 28.01 2.72 -1.02
CA THR A 99 26.67 2.35 -0.59
C THR A 99 25.74 2.46 -1.79
N ALA A 100 24.97 1.40 -2.04
CA ALA A 100 24.01 1.33 -3.11
C ALA A 100 22.65 0.86 -2.56
N TYR A 101 21.59 1.30 -3.18
CA TYR A 101 20.22 0.98 -2.81
C TYR A 101 19.56 0.21 -3.95
N SER A 102 18.66 -0.71 -3.62
CA SER A 102 17.92 -1.45 -4.64
C SER A 102 17.23 -0.49 -5.62
N LEU A 103 17.09 -0.90 -6.88
CA LEU A 103 16.88 0.00 -8.01
C LEU A 103 15.58 0.81 -7.92
N GLU A 104 14.57 0.33 -7.19
CA GLU A 104 13.35 1.09 -6.89
C GLU A 104 13.62 2.39 -6.12
N TYR A 105 14.81 2.58 -5.56
CA TYR A 105 15.24 3.86 -5.00
C TYR A 105 15.18 5.00 -6.03
N GLU A 106 15.19 4.71 -7.33
CA GLU A 106 15.01 5.72 -8.39
C GLU A 106 13.69 6.49 -8.23
N PHE A 107 12.66 5.91 -7.64
CA PHE A 107 11.37 6.57 -7.40
C PHE A 107 11.46 7.71 -6.37
N THR A 108 12.54 7.77 -5.58
CA THR A 108 12.78 8.88 -4.65
C THR A 108 13.17 10.18 -5.36
N PHE A 109 13.68 10.11 -6.60
CA PHE A 109 14.12 11.27 -7.36
C PHE A 109 12.99 11.99 -8.11
N LYS A 110 11.80 11.45 -8.11
CA LYS A 110 10.63 11.99 -8.80
C LYS A 110 9.51 12.28 -7.82
N LYS A 111 8.70 13.28 -8.15
CA LYS A 111 7.52 13.64 -7.40
C LYS A 111 6.29 13.46 -8.27
N LEU A 112 5.24 12.91 -7.69
CA LEU A 112 3.91 12.86 -8.29
C LEU A 112 3.06 13.95 -7.64
N VAL A 113 2.53 14.85 -8.44
CA VAL A 113 1.61 15.88 -7.96
C VAL A 113 0.19 15.44 -8.30
N LEU A 114 -0.57 15.10 -7.27
CA LEU A 114 -2.00 14.79 -7.38
C LEU A 114 -2.81 15.96 -6.79
N SER A 115 -3.84 16.38 -7.50
CA SER A 115 -4.87 17.24 -6.95
C SER A 115 -5.81 16.42 -6.07
N ALA A 116 -6.52 17.07 -5.14
CA ALA A 116 -7.54 16.38 -4.35
C ALA A 116 -8.60 15.76 -5.29
N GLY A 117 -8.90 14.47 -5.09
CA GLY A 117 -9.83 13.75 -5.95
C GLY A 117 -9.86 12.24 -5.70
N THR A 118 -10.74 11.56 -6.43
CA THR A 118 -10.89 10.11 -6.38
C THR A 118 -10.16 9.48 -7.56
N TYR A 119 -9.26 8.55 -7.28
CA TYR A 119 -8.40 7.93 -8.27
C TYR A 119 -8.57 6.42 -8.26
N ASN A 120 -8.48 5.83 -9.46
CA ASN A 120 -8.38 4.39 -9.67
C ASN A 120 -6.91 3.95 -9.46
N LEU A 121 -6.68 2.84 -8.77
CA LEU A 121 -5.34 2.29 -8.61
C LEU A 121 -4.77 1.83 -9.94
N TRP A 122 -5.49 0.92 -10.61
CA TRP A 122 -5.07 0.31 -11.88
C TRP A 122 -6.26 -0.16 -12.72
N ASN A 123 -6.19 0.13 -14.01
CA ASN A 123 -7.08 -0.44 -15.03
C ASN A 123 -6.27 -0.80 -16.27
N PRO A 124 -6.19 -2.08 -16.67
CA PRO A 124 -5.39 -2.50 -17.82
C PRO A 124 -5.95 -2.01 -19.16
N ILE A 125 -7.24 -1.60 -19.23
CA ILE A 125 -7.87 -1.07 -20.44
C ILE A 125 -7.58 0.42 -20.60
N ALA A 126 -7.51 1.17 -19.49
CA ALA A 126 -7.24 2.61 -19.48
C ALA A 126 -6.14 2.93 -18.46
N PRO A 127 -4.89 2.46 -18.67
CA PRO A 127 -3.83 2.58 -17.68
C PRO A 127 -3.46 4.04 -17.37
N ASN A 128 -3.49 4.92 -18.35
CA ASN A 128 -3.08 6.32 -18.17
C ASN A 128 -4.01 7.13 -17.25
N ASP A 129 -5.25 6.66 -17.05
CA ASP A 129 -6.22 7.30 -16.16
C ASP A 129 -6.11 6.80 -14.71
N THR A 130 -5.02 6.09 -14.37
CA THR A 130 -4.80 5.46 -13.06
C THR A 130 -3.58 6.03 -12.36
N ILE A 131 -3.52 5.92 -11.01
CA ILE A 131 -2.36 6.38 -10.25
C ILE A 131 -1.08 5.65 -10.70
N ILE A 132 -1.15 4.33 -10.89
CA ILE A 132 0.01 3.56 -11.35
C ILE A 132 0.43 4.02 -12.76
N GLY A 133 -0.51 4.31 -13.64
CA GLY A 133 -0.20 4.86 -14.97
C GLY A 133 0.52 6.20 -14.88
N MET A 134 0.04 7.12 -14.04
CA MET A 134 0.70 8.41 -13.81
C MET A 134 2.12 8.25 -13.24
N ILE A 135 2.34 7.28 -12.36
CA ILE A 135 3.67 6.94 -11.85
C ILE A 135 4.58 6.43 -12.98
N LEU A 136 4.07 5.54 -13.82
CA LEU A 136 4.84 4.98 -14.95
C LEU A 136 5.19 6.02 -16.01
N ASP A 137 4.34 7.01 -16.24
CA ASP A 137 4.64 8.14 -17.14
C ASP A 137 5.85 8.94 -16.66
N LEU A 138 6.03 9.05 -15.34
CA LEU A 138 7.20 9.68 -14.73
C LEU A 138 8.42 8.74 -14.68
N MET A 139 8.20 7.44 -14.71
CA MET A 139 9.22 6.39 -14.60
C MET A 139 9.18 5.43 -15.81
N PRO A 140 9.47 5.91 -17.04
CA PRO A 140 9.25 5.15 -18.29
C PRO A 140 10.15 3.91 -18.43
N SER A 141 11.19 3.78 -17.60
CA SER A 141 12.05 2.59 -17.54
C SER A 141 11.37 1.41 -16.85
N TRP A 142 10.31 1.66 -16.06
CA TRP A 142 9.58 0.64 -15.32
C TRP A 142 8.27 0.27 -16.01
N LYS A 143 7.78 -0.95 -15.76
CA LYS A 143 6.54 -1.49 -16.33
C LYS A 143 5.78 -2.26 -15.26
N ILE A 144 4.47 -2.43 -15.49
CA ILE A 144 3.69 -3.36 -14.67
C ILE A 144 3.98 -4.80 -15.10
N GLY A 145 4.33 -5.64 -14.12
CA GLY A 145 4.38 -7.09 -14.26
C GLY A 145 3.00 -7.70 -14.03
N GLN A 146 2.42 -7.46 -12.86
CA GLN A 146 1.09 -7.95 -12.51
C GLN A 146 0.47 -7.09 -11.42
N VAL A 147 -0.84 -6.92 -11.48
CA VAL A 147 -1.66 -6.36 -10.40
C VAL A 147 -2.73 -7.39 -10.06
N ASP A 148 -2.92 -7.68 -8.77
CA ASP A 148 -3.93 -8.62 -8.32
C ASP A 148 -5.35 -8.18 -8.76
N ALA A 149 -6.18 -9.15 -9.14
CA ALA A 149 -7.49 -8.89 -9.71
C ALA A 149 -8.42 -8.09 -8.75
N THR A 150 -8.25 -8.27 -7.44
CA THR A 150 -9.01 -7.56 -6.39
C THR A 150 -8.65 -6.07 -6.28
N LEU A 151 -7.53 -5.66 -6.88
CA LEU A 151 -7.04 -4.28 -6.88
C LEU A 151 -7.38 -3.53 -8.19
N ILE A 152 -7.85 -4.24 -9.22
CA ILE A 152 -8.28 -3.63 -10.48
C ILE A 152 -9.59 -2.87 -10.24
N ASP A 153 -9.67 -1.66 -10.79
CA ASP A 153 -10.82 -0.75 -10.66
C ASP A 153 -11.18 -0.41 -9.19
N LYS A 154 -10.19 -0.46 -8.30
CA LYS A 154 -10.34 -0.03 -6.91
C LYS A 154 -10.07 1.47 -6.81
N TYR A 155 -11.03 2.21 -6.28
CA TYR A 155 -11.00 3.67 -6.18
C TYR A 155 -10.74 4.13 -4.74
N ARG A 156 -9.92 5.17 -4.56
CA ARG A 156 -9.70 5.86 -3.29
C ARG A 156 -9.60 7.35 -3.50
N THR A 157 -9.98 8.11 -2.47
CA THR A 157 -9.89 9.56 -2.46
C THR A 157 -8.61 9.99 -1.76
N PHE A 158 -7.87 10.86 -2.40
CA PHE A 158 -6.68 11.49 -1.86
C PHE A 158 -6.90 12.99 -1.77
N ASP A 159 -6.30 13.59 -0.76
CA ASP A 159 -6.07 15.02 -0.71
C ASP A 159 -4.89 15.39 -1.63
N ASP A 160 -4.53 16.66 -1.67
CA ASP A 160 -3.34 17.09 -2.42
C ASP A 160 -2.11 16.31 -1.90
N SER A 161 -1.37 15.65 -2.80
CA SER A 161 -0.22 14.80 -2.45
C SER A 161 0.95 15.56 -1.80
N GLY A 162 0.88 16.90 -1.78
CA GLY A 162 1.93 17.72 -1.20
C GLY A 162 3.27 17.58 -1.92
N ASP A 163 4.37 17.64 -1.16
CA ASP A 163 5.75 17.70 -1.69
C ASP A 163 6.53 16.38 -1.49
N GLN A 164 5.86 15.24 -1.42
CA GLN A 164 6.54 13.95 -1.24
C GLN A 164 6.99 13.32 -2.57
N ASN A 165 8.03 12.49 -2.50
CA ASN A 165 8.49 11.74 -3.66
C ASN A 165 7.61 10.50 -3.93
N ILE A 166 7.73 9.94 -5.15
CA ILE A 166 6.90 8.80 -5.58
C ILE A 166 7.08 7.59 -4.67
N TYR A 167 8.32 7.30 -4.23
CA TYR A 167 8.56 6.15 -3.36
C TYR A 167 7.81 6.26 -2.04
N ASN A 168 7.93 7.41 -1.37
CA ASN A 168 7.21 7.67 -0.13
C ASN A 168 5.69 7.65 -0.32
N PHE A 169 5.19 8.22 -1.42
CA PHE A 169 3.78 8.18 -1.76
C PHE A 169 3.26 6.73 -1.93
N ILE A 170 4.04 5.87 -2.61
CA ILE A 170 3.71 4.44 -2.71
C ILE A 170 3.64 3.80 -1.32
N LYS A 171 4.63 4.08 -0.47
CA LYS A 171 4.77 3.42 0.83
C LYS A 171 3.75 3.87 1.86
N SER A 172 3.57 5.20 2.01
CA SER A 172 2.71 5.76 3.05
C SER A 172 1.24 5.82 2.63
N ASP A 173 0.98 6.25 1.38
CA ASP A 173 -0.39 6.56 0.99
C ASP A 173 -1.05 5.46 0.16
N LEU A 174 -0.37 4.94 -0.88
CA LEU A 174 -0.98 3.94 -1.74
C LEU A 174 -1.15 2.60 -1.05
N GLN A 175 -0.11 2.10 -0.39
CA GLN A 175 -0.17 0.79 0.28
C GLN A 175 -1.23 0.77 1.36
N GLU A 176 -1.31 1.81 2.19
CA GLU A 176 -2.30 1.92 3.25
C GLU A 176 -3.72 2.07 2.68
N SER A 177 -3.93 3.01 1.76
CA SER A 177 -5.26 3.31 1.22
C SER A 177 -5.88 2.17 0.45
N TYR A 178 -5.08 1.45 -0.36
CA TYR A 178 -5.58 0.34 -1.18
C TYR A 178 -5.44 -1.03 -0.50
N GLY A 179 -4.69 -1.15 0.59
CA GLY A 179 -4.41 -2.41 1.27
C GLY A 179 -3.56 -3.34 0.41
N CYS A 180 -2.48 -2.81 -0.17
CA CYS A 180 -1.63 -3.54 -1.11
C CYS A 180 -0.14 -3.40 -0.78
N VAL A 181 0.68 -4.25 -1.40
CA VAL A 181 2.14 -4.20 -1.35
C VAL A 181 2.69 -4.09 -2.76
N PHE A 182 3.69 -3.21 -2.93
CA PHE A 182 4.43 -3.07 -4.18
C PHE A 182 5.74 -3.86 -4.07
N ASP A 183 5.91 -4.84 -4.96
CA ASP A 183 7.11 -5.66 -5.09
C ASP A 183 7.81 -5.31 -6.41
N PHE A 184 9.14 -5.07 -6.36
CA PHE A 184 9.92 -4.55 -7.47
C PHE A 184 10.92 -5.61 -7.98
N ASP A 185 10.73 -6.06 -9.23
CA ASP A 185 11.75 -6.83 -9.94
C ASP A 185 12.78 -5.87 -10.56
N THR A 186 13.89 -5.72 -9.89
CA THR A 186 14.96 -4.80 -10.30
C THR A 186 15.70 -5.25 -11.56
N TYR A 187 15.65 -6.55 -11.92
CA TYR A 187 16.27 -7.06 -13.14
C TYR A 187 15.49 -6.68 -14.41
N ASN A 188 14.16 -6.86 -14.34
CA ASN A 188 13.29 -6.60 -15.48
C ASN A 188 12.60 -5.24 -15.41
N ARG A 189 12.84 -4.48 -14.33
CA ARG A 189 12.15 -3.21 -14.01
C ARG A 189 10.64 -3.38 -14.04
N LEU A 190 10.15 -4.43 -13.36
CA LEU A 190 8.72 -4.73 -13.25
C LEU A 190 8.20 -4.41 -11.84
N ILE A 191 6.98 -3.90 -11.80
CA ILE A 191 6.26 -3.63 -10.57
C ILE A 191 5.14 -4.65 -10.45
N TYR A 192 5.09 -5.37 -9.34
CA TYR A 192 4.01 -6.26 -8.97
C TYR A 192 3.22 -5.62 -7.83
N VAL A 193 1.89 -5.60 -7.93
CA VAL A 193 1.02 -5.05 -6.89
C VAL A 193 0.13 -6.15 -6.36
N ARG A 194 0.30 -6.48 -5.09
CA ARG A 194 -0.36 -7.61 -4.42
C ARG A 194 -1.33 -7.10 -3.37
N ASP A 195 -2.47 -7.72 -3.28
CA ASP A 195 -3.45 -7.45 -2.23
C ASP A 195 -3.01 -8.14 -0.92
N ILE A 196 -2.93 -7.37 0.17
CA ILE A 196 -2.55 -7.91 1.50
C ILE A 196 -3.58 -8.92 2.00
N ALA A 197 -4.84 -8.79 1.58
CA ALA A 197 -5.90 -9.70 1.98
C ALA A 197 -5.83 -11.08 1.31
N ASN A 198 -5.04 -11.24 0.24
CA ASN A 198 -4.83 -12.53 -0.38
C ASN A 198 -4.01 -13.43 0.55
N GLU A 199 -4.44 -14.69 0.71
CA GLU A 199 -3.69 -15.65 1.50
C GLU A 199 -2.27 -15.82 0.92
N PRO A 200 -1.22 -15.73 1.77
CA PRO A 200 0.14 -15.92 1.30
C PRO A 200 0.32 -17.36 0.83
N GLU A 201 1.07 -17.54 -0.26
CA GLU A 201 1.48 -18.89 -0.68
C GLU A 201 2.26 -19.56 0.45
N THR A 202 1.88 -20.79 0.79
CA THR A 202 2.61 -21.60 1.77
C THR A 202 4.00 -21.90 1.23
N THR A 203 5.03 -21.47 1.96
CA THR A 203 6.41 -21.81 1.61
C THR A 203 6.83 -23.09 2.34
N PRO A 204 7.67 -23.94 1.75
CA PRO A 204 8.22 -25.14 2.41
C PRO A 204 9.29 -24.79 3.47
N VAL A 205 9.53 -23.51 3.75
CA VAL A 205 10.56 -23.08 4.70
C VAL A 205 10.00 -23.14 6.12
N LEU A 206 10.57 -24.01 6.94
CA LEU A 206 10.26 -24.12 8.35
C LEU A 206 11.26 -23.29 9.15
N PHE A 207 10.75 -22.32 9.91
CA PHE A 207 11.52 -21.55 10.89
C PHE A 207 11.41 -22.25 12.25
N SER A 208 12.53 -22.62 12.84
CA SER A 208 12.59 -23.17 14.20
C SER A 208 13.84 -22.70 14.92
N MET A 209 13.86 -22.81 16.24
CA MET A 209 15.03 -22.51 17.07
C MET A 209 16.24 -23.40 16.73
N ASP A 210 16.00 -24.57 16.09
CA ASP A 210 17.05 -25.51 15.71
C ASP A 210 17.73 -25.14 14.39
N ASN A 211 17.15 -24.25 13.57
CA ASN A 211 17.71 -23.94 12.25
C ASN A 211 17.94 -22.44 12.00
N LEU A 212 16.87 -21.64 11.89
CA LEU A 212 16.95 -20.27 11.38
C LEU A 212 16.66 -19.20 12.45
N ILE A 213 16.02 -19.58 13.57
CA ILE A 213 15.65 -18.64 14.62
C ILE A 213 16.77 -18.64 15.67
N LYS A 214 17.40 -17.49 15.90
CA LYS A 214 18.38 -17.32 16.96
C LYS A 214 17.77 -16.89 18.28
N GLU A 215 16.75 -16.02 18.18
CA GLU A 215 16.09 -15.43 19.32
C GLU A 215 14.66 -15.09 18.94
N VAL A 216 13.71 -15.28 19.85
CA VAL A 216 12.33 -14.83 19.74
C VAL A 216 12.05 -13.96 20.94
N SER A 217 11.68 -12.71 20.71
CA SER A 217 11.14 -11.80 21.71
C SER A 217 9.64 -11.64 21.45
N VAL A 218 8.84 -11.81 22.48
CA VAL A 218 7.39 -11.57 22.44
C VAL A 218 7.09 -10.46 23.43
N GLU A 219 6.57 -9.36 22.92
CA GLU A 219 6.12 -8.23 23.71
C GLU A 219 4.61 -8.14 23.60
N GLU A 220 3.94 -8.04 24.74
CA GLU A 220 2.47 -7.89 24.78
C GLU A 220 2.15 -6.41 25.06
N ASP A 221 1.57 -5.74 24.07
CA ASP A 221 1.05 -4.38 24.19
C ASP A 221 -0.45 -4.41 24.47
N THR A 222 -0.82 -4.13 25.72
CA THR A 222 -2.21 -4.06 26.16
C THR A 222 -2.77 -2.63 26.16
N GLU A 223 -1.93 -1.61 25.99
CA GLU A 223 -2.36 -0.20 26.01
C GLU A 223 -3.15 0.18 24.76
N SER A 224 -2.87 -0.50 23.65
CA SER A 224 -3.55 -0.29 22.35
C SER A 224 -4.91 -0.99 22.23
N ILE A 225 -5.30 -1.83 23.21
CA ILE A 225 -6.55 -2.57 23.16
C ILE A 225 -7.76 -1.64 23.39
N VAL A 226 -8.59 -1.49 22.38
CA VAL A 226 -9.81 -0.70 22.44
C VAL A 226 -11.04 -1.61 22.48
N THR A 227 -11.76 -1.59 23.61
CA THR A 227 -13.00 -2.36 23.81
C THR A 227 -14.27 -1.61 23.45
N GLN A 228 -14.19 -0.29 23.42
CA GLN A 228 -15.29 0.59 23.04
C GLN A 228 -14.78 1.72 22.16
N LEU A 229 -15.32 1.85 20.96
CA LEU A 229 -15.00 2.90 19.99
C LEU A 229 -16.20 3.81 19.79
N SER A 230 -16.07 5.09 20.13
CA SER A 230 -17.08 6.10 19.80
C SER A 230 -16.80 6.69 18.42
N VAL A 231 -17.81 6.70 17.55
CA VAL A 231 -17.65 7.10 16.15
C VAL A 231 -18.50 8.33 15.89
N TYR A 232 -17.86 9.39 15.38
CA TYR A 232 -18.48 10.64 14.98
C TYR A 232 -18.02 11.04 13.57
N GLY A 233 -18.97 11.47 12.76
CA GLY A 233 -18.67 12.04 11.44
C GLY A 233 -18.56 13.58 11.49
N ALA A 234 -18.47 14.20 10.32
CA ALA A 234 -18.53 15.65 10.18
C ALA A 234 -19.84 16.19 10.77
N ASP A 235 -19.82 17.44 11.26
CA ASP A 235 -20.97 18.12 11.86
C ASP A 235 -21.63 17.39 13.04
N ASN A 236 -20.84 16.61 13.80
CA ASN A 236 -21.30 15.77 14.91
C ASN A 236 -22.34 14.70 14.52
N VAL A 237 -22.40 14.32 13.27
CA VAL A 237 -23.19 13.15 12.86
C VAL A 237 -22.59 11.92 13.54
N ASP A 238 -23.43 11.13 14.19
CA ASP A 238 -23.04 9.92 14.88
C ASP A 238 -23.61 8.66 14.20
N ILE A 239 -23.20 7.49 14.67
CA ILE A 239 -23.58 6.20 14.09
C ILE A 239 -24.91 5.64 14.62
N ARG A 240 -25.66 6.35 15.48
CA ARG A 240 -26.89 5.83 16.12
C ARG A 240 -27.92 5.37 15.11
N SER A 241 -28.01 6.05 13.97
CA SER A 241 -28.97 5.70 12.90
C SER A 241 -28.66 4.41 12.17
N VAL A 242 -27.40 3.98 12.16
CA VAL A 242 -26.91 2.77 11.47
C VAL A 242 -26.38 1.71 12.42
N ASN A 243 -26.17 2.05 13.69
CA ASN A 243 -25.74 1.10 14.71
C ASN A 243 -26.95 0.37 15.31
N PRO A 244 -27.06 -0.94 15.16
CA PRO A 244 -28.17 -1.73 15.66
C PRO A 244 -28.42 -1.61 17.18
N MET A 245 -27.38 -1.21 17.93
CA MET A 245 -27.53 -0.93 19.38
C MET A 245 -28.15 0.44 19.67
N GLY A 246 -28.32 1.31 18.67
CA GLY A 246 -28.80 2.68 18.86
C GLY A 246 -27.87 3.55 19.70
N THR A 247 -26.62 3.16 19.85
CA THR A 247 -25.59 3.90 20.62
C THR A 247 -24.58 4.56 19.69
N THR A 248 -23.85 5.56 20.20
CA THR A 248 -22.76 6.24 19.47
C THR A 248 -21.47 5.44 19.46
N SER A 249 -21.42 4.28 20.08
CA SER A 249 -20.22 3.47 20.23
C SER A 249 -20.41 2.03 19.77
N LEU A 250 -19.34 1.47 19.24
CA LEU A 250 -19.18 0.05 18.96
C LEU A 250 -18.46 -0.61 20.12
N ILE A 251 -18.86 -1.81 20.50
CA ILE A 251 -18.28 -2.58 21.59
C ILE A 251 -17.72 -3.88 21.02
N ASN A 252 -16.46 -4.18 21.36
CA ASN A 252 -15.80 -5.45 21.08
C ASN A 252 -15.00 -5.90 22.30
N LEU A 253 -15.42 -7.00 22.92
CA LEU A 253 -14.78 -7.59 24.09
C LEU A 253 -14.11 -8.94 23.77
N ASP A 254 -14.05 -9.34 22.50
CA ASP A 254 -13.58 -10.67 22.09
C ASP A 254 -12.21 -11.05 22.64
N TYR A 255 -11.29 -10.07 22.70
CA TYR A 255 -9.94 -10.28 23.25
C TYR A 255 -9.97 -10.80 24.69
N PHE A 256 -10.86 -10.25 25.52
CA PHE A 256 -10.94 -10.60 26.94
C PHE A 256 -11.84 -11.80 27.22
N MET A 257 -12.65 -12.25 26.24
CA MET A 257 -13.59 -13.37 26.43
C MET A 257 -12.89 -14.73 26.28
N THR A 258 -11.83 -14.93 27.05
CA THR A 258 -11.09 -16.18 27.16
C THR A 258 -10.99 -16.64 28.61
N HIS A 259 -10.67 -17.92 28.81
CA HIS A 259 -10.52 -18.49 30.16
C HIS A 259 -9.42 -17.84 31.02
N ASP A 260 -8.48 -17.14 30.39
CA ASP A 260 -7.42 -16.46 31.11
C ASP A 260 -7.92 -15.22 31.87
N TYR A 261 -9.00 -14.59 31.36
CA TYR A 261 -9.55 -13.36 31.92
C TYR A 261 -10.90 -13.56 32.61
N PHE A 262 -11.77 -14.44 32.08
CA PHE A 262 -13.13 -14.61 32.59
C PHE A 262 -13.54 -16.06 32.77
N SER A 263 -14.49 -16.29 33.69
CA SER A 263 -15.09 -17.62 33.89
C SER A 263 -15.96 -18.00 32.68
N GLN A 264 -16.13 -19.33 32.49
CA GLN A 264 -16.95 -19.87 31.39
C GLN A 264 -18.39 -19.34 31.41
N ASP A 265 -18.97 -19.08 32.61
CA ASP A 265 -20.32 -18.51 32.72
C ASP A 265 -20.44 -17.12 32.10
N ILE A 266 -19.40 -16.27 32.22
CA ILE A 266 -19.38 -14.95 31.62
C ILE A 266 -19.16 -15.04 30.10
N ILE A 267 -18.27 -15.93 29.68
CA ILE A 267 -18.02 -16.18 28.24
C ILE A 267 -19.30 -16.63 27.55
N ASN A 268 -20.01 -17.61 28.11
CA ASN A 268 -21.27 -18.10 27.56
C ASN A 268 -22.35 -16.99 27.47
N LYS A 269 -22.46 -16.14 28.49
CA LYS A 269 -23.40 -15.01 28.46
C LYS A 269 -23.03 -13.98 27.39
N TYR A 270 -21.74 -13.77 27.13
CA TYR A 270 -21.28 -12.90 26.06
C TYR A 270 -21.58 -13.49 24.68
N ASP A 271 -21.38 -14.79 24.52
CA ASP A 271 -21.71 -15.50 23.29
C ASP A 271 -23.22 -15.47 22.99
N ASP A 272 -24.06 -15.74 23.99
CA ASP A 272 -25.54 -15.65 23.89
C ASP A 272 -25.95 -14.20 23.50
N TRP A 273 -25.33 -13.21 24.11
CA TRP A 273 -25.56 -11.80 23.77
C TRP A 273 -25.17 -11.52 22.32
N LYS A 274 -24.01 -12.01 21.87
CA LYS A 274 -23.48 -11.82 20.52
C LYS A 274 -24.39 -12.45 19.46
N GLU A 275 -24.90 -13.68 19.71
CA GLU A 275 -25.87 -14.34 18.83
C GLU A 275 -27.18 -13.55 18.74
N THR A 276 -27.69 -13.09 19.88
CA THR A 276 -28.89 -12.27 19.96
C THR A 276 -28.70 -10.97 19.19
N PHE A 277 -27.56 -10.29 19.39
CA PHE A 277 -27.21 -9.07 18.71
C PHE A 277 -27.13 -9.26 17.18
N GLN A 278 -26.50 -10.33 16.70
CA GLN A 278 -26.43 -10.65 15.27
C GLN A 278 -27.82 -10.87 14.65
N SER A 279 -28.74 -11.49 15.39
CA SER A 279 -30.11 -11.68 14.92
C SER A 279 -30.87 -10.36 14.76
N TYR A 280 -30.69 -9.43 15.71
CA TYR A 280 -31.26 -8.09 15.64
C TYR A 280 -30.60 -7.21 14.58
N GLN A 281 -29.30 -7.35 14.35
CA GLN A 281 -28.58 -6.62 13.32
C GLN A 281 -29.17 -6.84 11.92
N ARG A 282 -29.49 -8.11 11.59
CA ARG A 282 -30.13 -8.43 10.31
C ARG A 282 -31.52 -7.80 10.18
N SER A 283 -32.31 -7.85 11.27
CA SER A 283 -33.64 -7.25 11.29
C SER A 283 -33.58 -5.72 11.18
N TYR A 284 -32.66 -5.10 11.88
CA TYR A 284 -32.42 -3.66 11.81
C TYR A 284 -32.03 -3.23 10.39
N PHE A 285 -31.10 -3.94 9.75
CA PHE A 285 -30.68 -3.67 8.37
C PHE A 285 -31.87 -3.73 7.40
N ASN A 286 -32.72 -4.75 7.52
CA ASN A 286 -33.90 -4.89 6.68
C ASN A 286 -34.88 -3.71 6.86
N LEU A 287 -35.10 -3.28 8.11
CA LEU A 287 -35.94 -2.13 8.42
C LEU A 287 -35.37 -0.82 7.86
N THR A 288 -34.06 -0.62 7.94
CA THR A 288 -33.40 0.56 7.37
C THR A 288 -33.55 0.61 5.84
N VAL A 289 -33.44 -0.53 5.17
CA VAL A 289 -33.68 -0.63 3.73
C VAL A 289 -35.15 -0.33 3.40
N GLU A 290 -36.10 -0.85 4.20
CA GLU A 290 -37.51 -0.58 4.01
C GLU A 290 -37.84 0.91 4.23
N GLU A 291 -37.27 1.53 5.26
CA GLU A 291 -37.41 2.98 5.52
C GLU A 291 -36.90 3.80 4.33
N ALA A 292 -35.71 3.48 3.80
CA ALA A 292 -35.14 4.17 2.64
C ALA A 292 -36.06 4.06 1.40
N LEU A 293 -36.63 2.88 1.15
CA LEU A 293 -37.57 2.65 0.06
C LEU A 293 -38.88 3.47 0.26
N LYS A 294 -39.42 3.50 1.46
CA LYS A 294 -40.61 4.29 1.79
C LYS A 294 -40.36 5.79 1.64
N THR A 295 -39.20 6.25 2.07
CA THR A 295 -38.79 7.66 1.91
C THR A 295 -38.67 8.04 0.43
N ALA A 296 -38.09 7.18 -0.41
CA ALA A 296 -38.03 7.40 -1.83
C ALA A 296 -39.43 7.43 -2.50
N GLN A 297 -40.34 6.53 -2.07
CA GLN A 297 -41.74 6.55 -2.53
C GLN A 297 -42.43 7.86 -2.15
N LEU A 298 -42.26 8.29 -0.87
CA LEU A 298 -42.85 9.54 -0.38
C LEU A 298 -42.37 10.75 -1.19
N LEU A 299 -41.07 10.84 -1.50
CA LEU A 299 -40.55 11.91 -2.36
C LEU A 299 -41.16 11.89 -3.76
N THR A 300 -41.37 10.71 -4.33
CA THR A 300 -42.02 10.55 -5.64
C THR A 300 -43.47 11.02 -5.61
N GLU A 301 -44.22 10.65 -4.60
CA GLU A 301 -45.62 11.06 -4.43
C GLU A 301 -45.72 12.60 -4.18
N GLN A 302 -44.81 13.16 -3.38
CA GLN A 302 -44.75 14.62 -3.18
C GLN A 302 -44.44 15.37 -4.48
N ALA A 303 -43.55 14.86 -5.35
CA ALA A 303 -43.30 15.45 -6.64
C ALA A 303 -44.54 15.38 -7.55
N ALA A 304 -45.29 14.27 -7.53
CA ALA A 304 -46.53 14.12 -8.26
C ALA A 304 -47.62 15.11 -7.78
N ILE A 305 -47.74 15.26 -6.46
CA ILE A 305 -48.68 16.26 -5.86
C ILE A 305 -48.33 17.69 -6.34
N THR A 306 -47.04 18.07 -6.27
CA THR A 306 -46.59 19.39 -6.72
C THR A 306 -46.90 19.62 -8.19
N THR A 307 -46.78 18.60 -9.04
CA THR A 307 -47.13 18.67 -10.46
C THR A 307 -48.62 18.88 -10.66
N LEU A 308 -49.47 18.09 -9.96
CA LEU A 308 -50.92 18.20 -10.04
C LEU A 308 -51.43 19.55 -9.50
N GLU A 309 -50.83 20.09 -8.43
CA GLU A 309 -51.14 21.43 -7.94
C GLU A 309 -50.82 22.53 -8.98
N GLY A 310 -49.70 22.36 -9.71
CA GLY A 310 -49.35 23.23 -10.82
C GLY A 310 -50.38 23.18 -11.97
N GLU A 311 -50.83 21.99 -12.34
CA GLU A 311 -51.87 21.77 -13.36
C GLU A 311 -53.19 22.36 -12.90
N LEU A 312 -53.60 22.12 -11.65
CA LEU A 312 -54.83 22.69 -11.06
C LEU A 312 -54.83 24.23 -11.17
N LYS A 313 -53.75 24.84 -10.74
CA LYS A 313 -53.59 26.30 -10.81
C LYS A 313 -53.65 26.85 -12.23
N SER A 314 -53.08 26.09 -13.18
CA SER A 314 -53.19 26.43 -14.59
C SER A 314 -54.64 26.38 -15.10
N LEU A 315 -55.37 25.32 -14.75
CA LEU A 315 -56.80 25.16 -15.11
C LEU A 315 -57.69 26.26 -14.48
N GLU A 316 -57.45 26.60 -13.22
CA GLU A 316 -58.13 27.70 -12.52
C GLU A 316 -57.91 29.05 -13.24
N ASN A 317 -56.66 29.31 -13.69
CA ASN A 317 -56.38 30.52 -14.49
C ASN A 317 -57.11 30.52 -15.84
N ILE A 318 -57.15 29.36 -16.53
CA ILE A 318 -57.90 29.23 -17.78
C ILE A 318 -59.40 29.46 -17.53
N GLN A 319 -59.95 28.87 -16.49
CA GLN A 319 -61.36 29.09 -16.11
C GLN A 319 -61.64 30.56 -15.83
N ALA A 320 -60.80 31.24 -15.05
CA ALA A 320 -60.97 32.69 -14.77
C ALA A 320 -60.93 33.55 -16.04
N THR A 321 -59.96 33.30 -16.91
CA THR A 321 -59.85 34.00 -18.21
C THR A 321 -61.02 33.72 -19.13
N THR A 322 -61.57 32.49 -19.15
CA THR A 322 -62.72 32.12 -19.94
C THR A 322 -63.98 32.82 -19.44
N ILE A 323 -64.19 32.88 -18.13
CA ILE A 323 -65.33 33.63 -17.51
C ILE A 323 -65.25 35.10 -17.85
N GLN A 324 -64.08 35.71 -17.80
CA GLN A 324 -63.89 37.12 -18.20
C GLN A 324 -64.19 37.38 -19.71
N ALA A 325 -63.92 36.40 -20.56
CA ALA A 325 -64.17 36.50 -21.99
C ALA A 325 -65.69 36.33 -22.37
N ILE A 326 -66.50 35.75 -21.48
CA ILE A 326 -67.95 35.51 -21.69
C ILE A 326 -68.78 36.62 -21.08
N ALA A 327 -68.26 37.37 -20.12
CA ALA A 327 -68.92 38.51 -19.49
C ALA A 327 -68.73 39.81 -20.34
#